data_1aaf9ec8190f7b04261c41f9dc1cd05b
#
_entry.id   1aaf9ec8190f7b04261c41f9dc1cd05b
#
_cell.length_a   1.000
_cell.length_b   1.000
_cell.length_c   1.000
_cell.angle_alpha   90.00
_cell.angle_beta   90.00
_cell.angle_gamma   90.00
#
_symmetry.space_group_name_H-M   'P 1'
#
loop_
_entity.id
_entity.type
_entity.pdbx_description
1 polymer ?
#
loop_
_entity_poly.entity_id
_entity_poly.type
_entity_poly.pdbx_seq_one_letter_code
_entity_poly.pdbx_strand_id
1 'polypeptide(L)'
;MKVIVSKEIEQVCPEFVGACVEAQVVNSPYCEELWEEIKAMGERFSKELTTESLKEITSIAATRRIYKACGKDPSRYRPASEALIRRILQGKELYQRDTLVDLVNLASIAFGYSIGGFDADKFVGDTLTLGIGREGEPYEGIGRGVINIH
;
A
#
# COMPACT_ATOMS: atom_id res chain seq x y z
N MET A 1 -14.12 -14.70 -1.31
CA MET A 1 -14.55 -13.39 -0.74
C MET A 1 -15.05 -12.47 -1.83
N LYS A 2 -16.09 -11.67 -1.59
CA LYS A 2 -16.60 -10.65 -2.54
C LYS A 2 -15.86 -9.33 -2.30
N VAL A 3 -15.36 -8.70 -3.36
CA VAL A 3 -14.75 -7.36 -3.29
C VAL A 3 -15.65 -6.38 -3.99
N ILE A 4 -15.95 -5.27 -3.34
CA ILE A 4 -16.75 -4.16 -3.88
C ILE A 4 -16.01 -2.84 -3.75
N VAL A 5 -16.19 -1.99 -4.75
CA VAL A 5 -15.77 -0.58 -4.70
C VAL A 5 -16.99 0.25 -4.28
N SER A 6 -16.82 1.18 -3.36
CA SER A 6 -17.92 2.02 -2.90
C SER A 6 -18.39 2.98 -4.01
N LYS A 7 -19.67 3.37 -3.97
CA LYS A 7 -20.24 4.32 -4.94
C LYS A 7 -19.51 5.65 -4.95
N GLU A 8 -19.00 6.09 -3.81
CA GLU A 8 -18.22 7.33 -3.72
C GLU A 8 -16.94 7.26 -4.56
N ILE A 9 -16.23 6.12 -4.54
CA ILE A 9 -15.03 5.92 -5.37
C ILE A 9 -15.43 5.77 -6.84
N GLU A 10 -16.47 4.99 -7.15
CA GLU A 10 -16.96 4.83 -8.53
C GLU A 10 -17.36 6.18 -9.17
N GLN A 11 -17.93 7.10 -8.39
CA GLN A 11 -18.32 8.43 -8.89
C GLN A 11 -17.13 9.33 -9.20
N VAL A 12 -16.06 9.29 -8.40
CA VAL A 12 -14.88 10.15 -8.59
C VAL A 12 -13.81 9.53 -9.50
N CYS A 13 -13.85 8.20 -9.68
CA CYS A 13 -12.92 7.45 -10.50
C CYS A 13 -13.62 6.23 -11.12
N PRO A 14 -14.49 6.43 -12.13
CA PRO A 14 -15.21 5.32 -12.77
C PRO A 14 -14.31 4.34 -13.50
N GLU A 15 -13.08 4.75 -13.86
CA GLU A 15 -12.06 3.90 -14.47
C GLU A 15 -11.25 3.09 -13.45
N PHE A 16 -11.55 3.17 -12.15
CA PHE A 16 -10.79 2.45 -11.13
C PHE A 16 -10.86 0.93 -11.36
N VAL A 17 -9.71 0.29 -11.38
CA VAL A 17 -9.56 -1.17 -11.42
C VAL A 17 -8.74 -1.60 -10.21
N GLY A 18 -9.35 -2.41 -9.35
CA GLY A 18 -8.68 -3.08 -8.24
C GLY A 18 -8.48 -4.56 -8.52
N ALA A 19 -7.44 -5.15 -7.93
CA ALA A 19 -7.22 -6.58 -7.94
C ALA A 19 -7.19 -7.10 -6.50
N CYS A 20 -7.73 -8.29 -6.28
CA CYS A 20 -7.65 -9.02 -5.03
C CYS A 20 -7.09 -10.41 -5.32
N VAL A 21 -6.13 -10.82 -4.52
CA VAL A 21 -5.58 -12.18 -4.54
C VAL A 21 -5.92 -12.81 -3.21
N GLU A 22 -6.56 -13.96 -3.24
CA GLU A 22 -6.83 -14.80 -2.07
C GLU A 22 -5.98 -16.07 -2.19
N ALA A 23 -5.21 -16.36 -1.14
CA ALA A 23 -4.31 -17.50 -1.14
C ALA A 23 -4.20 -18.11 0.26
N GLN A 24 -4.00 -19.43 0.31
CA GLN A 24 -3.56 -20.10 1.52
C GLN A 24 -2.02 -20.04 1.56
N VAL A 25 -1.49 -19.48 2.63
CA VAL A 25 -0.07 -19.21 2.76
C VAL A 25 0.45 -19.69 4.11
N VAL A 26 1.75 -20.00 4.15
CA VAL A 26 2.48 -20.24 5.39
C VAL A 26 3.39 -19.05 5.60
N ASN A 27 3.17 -18.33 6.71
CA ASN A 27 4.01 -17.19 7.06
C ASN A 27 5.24 -17.63 7.85
N SER A 28 6.31 -16.88 7.76
CA SER A 28 7.51 -17.06 8.59
C SER A 28 7.99 -15.71 9.14
N PRO A 29 8.72 -15.69 10.25
CA PRO A 29 9.21 -14.44 10.85
C PRO A 29 10.18 -13.68 9.95
N TYR A 30 10.92 -14.38 9.08
CA TYR A 30 11.98 -13.81 8.24
C TYR A 30 12.28 -14.70 7.04
N CYS A 31 12.67 -14.10 5.92
CA CYS A 31 13.20 -14.77 4.74
C CYS A 31 14.39 -13.95 4.20
N GLU A 32 15.58 -14.54 4.23
CA GLU A 32 16.83 -13.87 3.85
C GLU A 32 16.83 -13.49 2.37
N GLU A 33 16.42 -14.42 1.51
CA GLU A 33 16.38 -14.21 0.05
C GLU A 33 15.44 -13.05 -0.32
N LEU A 34 14.31 -12.91 0.37
CA LEU A 34 13.38 -11.81 0.17
C LEU A 34 14.01 -10.47 0.57
N TRP A 35 14.77 -10.45 1.65
CA TRP A 35 15.45 -9.24 2.10
C TRP A 35 16.65 -8.86 1.24
N GLU A 36 17.33 -9.82 0.64
CA GLU A 36 18.36 -9.56 -0.38
C GLU A 36 17.73 -8.87 -1.60
N GLU A 37 16.55 -9.33 -2.06
CA GLU A 37 15.82 -8.69 -3.15
C GLU A 37 15.35 -7.27 -2.80
N ILE A 38 14.84 -7.06 -1.59
CA ILE A 38 14.44 -5.73 -1.12
C ILE A 38 15.63 -4.76 -1.10
N LYS A 39 16.78 -5.20 -0.62
CA LYS A 39 18.01 -4.40 -0.60
C LYS A 39 18.50 -4.08 -2.01
N ALA A 40 18.57 -5.08 -2.89
CA ALA A 40 18.99 -4.90 -4.28
C ALA A 40 18.08 -3.91 -5.02
N MET A 41 16.78 -3.99 -4.81
CA MET A 41 15.83 -3.02 -5.36
C MET A 41 16.02 -1.63 -4.78
N GLY A 42 16.29 -1.51 -3.49
CA GLY A 42 16.58 -0.24 -2.82
C GLY A 42 17.82 0.43 -3.39
N GLU A 43 18.91 -0.33 -3.63
CA GLU A 43 20.13 0.17 -4.25
C GLU A 43 19.90 0.66 -5.69
N ARG A 44 19.10 -0.06 -6.46
CA ARG A 44 18.70 0.35 -7.81
C ARG A 44 17.92 1.66 -7.78
N PHE A 45 16.90 1.76 -6.94
CA PHE A 45 16.08 2.96 -6.85
C PHE A 45 16.88 4.18 -6.37
N SER A 46 17.82 3.99 -5.46
CA SER A 46 18.69 5.08 -5.00
C SER A 46 19.59 5.65 -6.10
N LYS A 47 19.83 4.88 -7.18
CA LYS A 47 20.59 5.34 -8.37
C LYS A 47 19.70 5.95 -9.45
N GLU A 48 18.45 5.47 -9.57
CA GLU A 48 17.56 5.80 -10.68
C GLU A 48 16.51 6.87 -10.35
N LEU A 49 16.17 7.03 -9.07
CA LEU A 49 15.05 7.85 -8.61
C LEU A 49 15.48 8.92 -7.61
N THR A 50 14.69 9.99 -7.58
CA THR A 50 14.73 11.01 -6.51
C THR A 50 13.37 11.08 -5.82
N THR A 51 13.31 11.70 -4.66
CA THR A 51 12.04 11.92 -3.95
C THR A 51 11.05 12.77 -4.75
N GLU A 52 11.54 13.60 -5.65
CA GLU A 52 10.75 14.47 -6.53
C GLU A 52 10.17 13.68 -7.72
N SER A 53 10.96 12.74 -8.30
CA SER A 53 10.54 11.95 -9.46
C SER A 53 9.48 10.89 -9.12
N LEU A 54 9.30 10.51 -7.85
CA LEU A 54 8.33 9.49 -7.45
C LEU A 54 6.90 9.79 -7.91
N LYS A 55 6.49 11.05 -7.87
CA LYS A 55 5.15 11.47 -8.32
C LYS A 55 4.94 11.39 -9.83
N GLU A 56 6.00 11.12 -10.59
CA GLU A 56 5.96 10.93 -12.05
C GLU A 56 5.77 9.45 -12.42
N ILE A 57 6.00 8.53 -11.49
CA ILE A 57 5.70 7.10 -11.67
C ILE A 57 4.20 6.95 -11.91
N THR A 58 3.82 6.38 -13.04
CA THR A 58 2.43 6.33 -13.53
C THR A 58 1.44 5.78 -12.50
N SER A 59 1.76 4.67 -11.83
CA SER A 59 0.91 4.05 -10.80
C SER A 59 0.76 4.94 -9.56
N ILE A 60 1.83 5.57 -9.11
CA ILE A 60 1.81 6.53 -8.00
C ILE A 60 1.02 7.78 -8.38
N ALA A 61 1.27 8.34 -9.57
CA ALA A 61 0.55 9.51 -10.08
C ALA A 61 -0.96 9.24 -10.16
N ALA A 62 -1.36 8.06 -10.64
CA ALA A 62 -2.76 7.65 -10.71
C ALA A 62 -3.41 7.60 -9.32
N THR A 63 -2.77 6.94 -8.36
CA THR A 63 -3.26 6.85 -6.97
C THR A 63 -3.36 8.25 -6.33
N ARG A 64 -2.38 9.13 -6.57
CA ARG A 64 -2.42 10.53 -6.08
C ARG A 64 -3.58 11.32 -6.66
N ARG A 65 -3.96 11.08 -7.94
CA ARG A 65 -5.14 11.71 -8.55
C ARG A 65 -6.43 11.27 -7.85
N ILE A 66 -6.58 9.97 -7.56
CA ILE A 66 -7.75 9.45 -6.83
C ILE A 66 -7.83 10.07 -5.43
N TYR A 67 -6.73 10.14 -4.69
CA TYR A 67 -6.71 10.78 -3.37
C TYR A 67 -7.21 12.22 -3.44
N LYS A 68 -6.75 13.00 -4.40
CA LYS A 68 -7.24 14.39 -4.61
C LYS A 68 -8.73 14.43 -4.96
N ALA A 69 -9.20 13.54 -5.82
CA ALA A 69 -10.61 13.45 -6.20
C ALA A 69 -11.50 13.07 -4.99
N CYS A 70 -10.97 12.29 -4.05
CA CYS A 70 -11.62 11.95 -2.78
C CYS A 70 -11.43 13.03 -1.68
N GLY A 71 -10.90 14.22 -2.02
CA GLY A 71 -10.69 15.30 -1.05
C GLY A 71 -9.49 15.14 -0.13
N LYS A 72 -8.59 14.19 -0.40
CA LYS A 72 -7.40 13.93 0.42
C LYS A 72 -6.15 14.55 -0.21
N ASP A 73 -5.33 15.20 0.62
CA ASP A 73 -4.01 15.68 0.19
C ASP A 73 -3.02 14.51 0.12
N PRO A 74 -2.58 14.10 -1.11
CA PRO A 74 -1.64 12.99 -1.26
C PRO A 74 -0.21 13.31 -0.78
N SER A 75 0.07 14.54 -0.39
CA SER A 75 1.36 14.90 0.24
C SER A 75 1.33 14.61 1.74
N ARG A 76 0.16 14.69 2.35
CA ARG A 76 -0.08 14.34 3.76
C ARG A 76 -0.40 12.84 3.91
N TYR A 77 -1.31 12.32 3.07
CA TYR A 77 -1.77 10.93 3.06
C TYR A 77 -1.16 10.20 1.86
N ARG A 78 0.16 9.97 1.90
CA ARG A 78 0.87 9.38 0.77
C ARG A 78 0.37 7.97 0.44
N PRO A 79 0.27 7.62 -0.85
CA PRO A 79 0.13 6.21 -1.26
C PRO A 79 1.18 5.33 -0.59
N ALA A 80 0.81 4.11 -0.20
CA ALA A 80 1.70 3.22 0.53
C ALA A 80 3.00 2.93 -0.25
N SER A 81 2.90 2.65 -1.54
CA SER A 81 4.06 2.47 -2.42
C SER A 81 5.00 3.67 -2.44
N GLU A 82 4.45 4.89 -2.58
CA GLU A 82 5.25 6.12 -2.52
C GLU A 82 5.94 6.29 -1.17
N ALA A 83 5.25 6.00 -0.07
CA ALA A 83 5.81 6.12 1.26
C ALA A 83 6.98 5.15 1.49
N LEU A 84 6.86 3.90 1.02
CA LEU A 84 7.92 2.89 1.10
C LEU A 84 9.14 3.29 0.27
N ILE A 85 8.95 3.65 -1.00
CA ILE A 85 10.06 4.05 -1.87
C ILE A 85 10.76 5.31 -1.34
N ARG A 86 9.99 6.31 -0.90
CA ARG A 86 10.54 7.53 -0.30
C ARG A 86 11.40 7.23 0.93
N ARG A 87 11.00 6.25 1.74
CA ARG A 87 11.79 5.82 2.90
C ARG A 87 13.14 5.27 2.47
N ILE A 88 13.19 4.44 1.43
CA ILE A 88 14.43 3.91 0.83
C ILE A 88 15.32 5.05 0.31
N LEU A 89 14.77 5.98 -0.46
CA LEU A 89 15.51 7.11 -1.02
C LEU A 89 16.05 8.08 0.04
N GLN A 90 15.49 8.05 1.25
CA GLN A 90 16.02 8.79 2.40
C GLN A 90 17.09 8.02 3.18
N GLY A 91 17.57 6.89 2.67
CA GLY A 91 18.54 6.04 3.34
C GLY A 91 18.03 5.33 4.59
N LYS A 92 16.71 5.19 4.71
CA LYS A 92 16.07 4.50 5.85
C LYS A 92 15.69 3.09 5.45
N GLU A 93 16.04 2.12 6.28
CA GLU A 93 15.63 0.73 6.08
C GLU A 93 14.10 0.58 6.18
N LEU A 94 13.53 -0.33 5.40
CA LEU A 94 12.15 -0.75 5.59
C LEU A 94 12.01 -1.48 6.93
N TYR A 95 10.81 -1.43 7.51
CA TYR A 95 10.52 -2.19 8.73
C TYR A 95 10.34 -3.67 8.37
N GLN A 96 11.25 -4.49 8.84
CA GLN A 96 11.10 -5.95 8.81
C GLN A 96 9.98 -6.36 9.78
N ARG A 97 9.02 -7.14 9.28
CA ARG A 97 7.89 -7.63 10.06
C ARG A 97 7.79 -9.15 10.04
N ASP A 98 7.34 -9.68 8.96
CA ASP A 98 7.23 -11.09 8.63
C ASP A 98 7.26 -11.25 7.11
N THR A 99 7.46 -12.48 6.66
CA THR A 99 7.66 -12.75 5.22
C THR A 99 6.50 -12.28 4.36
N LEU A 100 5.24 -12.39 4.81
CA LEU A 100 4.10 -11.95 4.00
C LEU A 100 4.02 -10.43 3.88
N VAL A 101 4.21 -9.71 4.98
CA VAL A 101 4.24 -8.24 4.97
C VAL A 101 5.41 -7.73 4.13
N ASP A 102 6.58 -8.34 4.29
CA ASP A 102 7.79 -7.95 3.56
C ASP A 102 7.64 -8.23 2.05
N LEU A 103 7.01 -9.35 1.66
CA LEU A 103 6.68 -9.68 0.27
C LEU A 103 5.69 -8.68 -0.35
N VAL A 104 4.64 -8.33 0.39
CA VAL A 104 3.66 -7.30 -0.03
C VAL A 104 4.35 -5.95 -0.22
N ASN A 105 5.27 -5.58 0.69
CA ASN A 105 6.07 -4.37 0.56
C ASN A 105 6.98 -4.42 -0.68
N LEU A 106 7.68 -5.54 -0.92
CA LEU A 106 8.50 -5.72 -2.13
C LEU A 106 7.68 -5.57 -3.41
N ALA A 107 6.53 -6.24 -3.50
CA ALA A 107 5.63 -6.11 -4.64
C ALA A 107 5.14 -4.66 -4.83
N SER A 108 4.80 -3.99 -3.72
CA SER A 108 4.34 -2.60 -3.73
C SER A 108 5.41 -1.64 -4.26
N ILE A 109 6.67 -1.79 -3.85
CA ILE A 109 7.78 -0.94 -4.33
C ILE A 109 8.17 -1.30 -5.76
N ALA A 110 8.13 -2.58 -6.15
CA ALA A 110 8.51 -3.04 -7.48
C ALA A 110 7.61 -2.48 -8.58
N PHE A 111 6.31 -2.42 -8.33
CA PHE A 111 5.29 -2.04 -9.30
C PHE A 111 4.66 -0.67 -9.06
N GLY A 112 4.97 -0.03 -7.94
CA GLY A 112 4.44 1.29 -7.58
C GLY A 112 2.95 1.27 -7.19
N TYR A 113 2.33 0.10 -6.99
CA TYR A 113 0.95 -0.01 -6.52
C TYR A 113 0.89 -0.06 -5.00
N SER A 114 -0.11 0.61 -4.42
CA SER A 114 -0.41 0.45 -3.00
C SER A 114 -1.15 -0.86 -2.78
N ILE A 115 -0.56 -1.75 -2.01
CA ILE A 115 -1.10 -3.08 -1.73
C ILE A 115 -1.38 -3.18 -0.23
N GLY A 116 -2.58 -3.64 0.14
CA GLY A 116 -2.97 -4.00 1.49
C GLY A 116 -2.98 -5.52 1.67
N GLY A 117 -2.45 -6.01 2.77
CA GLY A 117 -2.53 -7.40 3.17
C GLY A 117 -3.50 -7.58 4.34
N PHE A 118 -4.32 -8.61 4.31
CA PHE A 118 -5.32 -8.90 5.32
C PHE A 118 -5.34 -10.39 5.66
N ASP A 119 -5.55 -10.70 6.93
CA ASP A 119 -5.82 -12.05 7.39
C ASP A 119 -7.32 -12.36 7.14
N ALA A 120 -7.59 -13.19 6.15
CA ALA A 120 -8.95 -13.51 5.72
C ALA A 120 -9.77 -14.22 6.82
N ASP A 121 -9.11 -14.96 7.72
CA ASP A 121 -9.78 -15.69 8.81
C ASP A 121 -10.33 -14.75 9.89
N LYS A 122 -9.89 -13.48 9.88
CA LYS A 122 -10.36 -12.45 10.81
C LYS A 122 -11.49 -11.57 10.27
N PHE A 123 -11.90 -11.77 9.03
CA PHE A 123 -13.03 -11.03 8.49
C PHE A 123 -14.36 -11.47 9.12
N VAL A 124 -15.20 -10.49 9.37
CA VAL A 124 -16.60 -10.72 9.74
C VAL A 124 -17.44 -10.56 8.47
N GLY A 125 -18.05 -11.65 8.02
CA GLY A 125 -18.79 -11.70 6.77
C GLY A 125 -17.95 -12.16 5.57
N ASP A 126 -18.42 -11.91 4.36
CA ASP A 126 -17.86 -12.41 3.11
C ASP A 126 -17.45 -11.30 2.12
N THR A 127 -17.56 -10.04 2.55
CA THR A 127 -17.41 -8.88 1.66
C THR A 127 -16.34 -7.92 2.16
N LEU A 128 -15.39 -7.60 1.29
CA LEU A 128 -14.39 -6.54 1.47
C LEU A 128 -14.80 -5.31 0.64
N THR A 129 -14.98 -4.17 1.28
CA THR A 129 -15.35 -2.92 0.60
C THR A 129 -14.17 -1.96 0.57
N LEU A 130 -13.77 -1.53 -0.64
CA LEU A 130 -12.89 -0.39 -0.82
C LEU A 130 -13.74 0.89 -0.78
N GLY A 131 -13.47 1.74 0.21
CA GLY A 131 -14.24 2.96 0.44
C GLY A 131 -13.36 4.12 0.89
N ILE A 132 -14.01 5.25 1.20
CA ILE A 132 -13.35 6.44 1.78
C ILE A 132 -13.56 6.39 3.29
N GLY A 133 -12.46 6.48 4.05
CA GLY A 133 -12.53 6.53 5.51
C GLY A 133 -13.31 7.74 6.01
N ARG A 134 -14.11 7.56 7.06
CA ARG A 134 -14.99 8.57 7.65
C ARG A 134 -14.46 9.05 8.99
N GLU A 135 -14.87 10.25 9.39
CA GLU A 135 -14.54 10.80 10.70
C GLU A 135 -15.04 9.86 11.82
N GLY A 136 -14.16 9.56 12.79
CA GLY A 136 -14.46 8.67 13.90
C GLY A 136 -14.51 7.17 13.56
N GLU A 137 -14.22 6.79 12.31
CA GLU A 137 -14.15 5.39 11.92
C GLU A 137 -12.89 4.74 12.55
N PRO A 138 -13.05 3.66 13.35
CA PRO A 138 -11.91 3.04 14.01
C PRO A 138 -11.06 2.27 13.01
N TYR A 139 -9.76 2.51 13.02
CA TYR A 139 -8.78 1.73 12.28
C TYR A 139 -7.52 1.53 13.11
N GLU A 140 -7.13 0.28 13.31
CA GLU A 140 -5.90 -0.07 14.01
C GLU A 140 -4.82 -0.50 13.02
N GLY A 141 -3.77 0.31 12.92
CA GLY A 141 -2.64 0.04 12.02
C GLY A 141 -1.62 -0.89 12.66
N ILE A 142 -1.05 -1.81 11.88
CA ILE A 142 -0.01 -2.75 12.34
C ILE A 142 1.15 -1.97 12.96
N GLY A 143 1.35 -2.15 14.28
CA GLY A 143 2.41 -1.51 15.05
C GLY A 143 2.29 0.02 15.21
N ARG A 144 1.09 0.58 14.94
CA ARG A 144 0.82 2.02 15.05
C ARG A 144 -0.35 2.39 15.96
N GLY A 145 -1.10 1.38 16.45
CA GLY A 145 -2.33 1.61 17.20
C GLY A 145 -3.44 2.24 16.35
N VAL A 146 -4.36 2.92 17.01
CA VAL A 146 -5.50 3.58 16.32
C VAL A 146 -5.00 4.75 15.48
N ILE A 147 -5.32 4.74 14.20
CA ILE A 147 -5.00 5.80 13.24
C ILE A 147 -6.27 6.44 12.70
N ASN A 148 -6.19 7.74 12.45
CA ASN A 148 -7.25 8.47 11.75
C ASN A 148 -7.14 8.18 10.24
N ILE A 149 -8.21 7.64 9.67
CA ILE A 149 -8.33 7.32 8.24
C ILE A 149 -9.24 8.31 7.49
N HIS A 150 -9.74 9.33 8.18
CA HIS A 150 -10.56 10.41 7.60
C HIS A 150 -9.71 11.47 6.90
#